data_6b7bb550501428ce8576413f8da5388d
#
_entry.id   6b7bb550501428ce8576413f8da5388d
#
_cell.length_a   1.000
_cell.length_b   1.000
_cell.length_c   1.000
_cell.angle_alpha   90.00
_cell.angle_beta   90.00
_cell.angle_gamma   90.00
#
_symmetry.space_group_name_H-M   'P 1'
#
loop_
_entity.id
_entity.type
_entity.pdbx_description
1 polymer ?
#
loop_
_entity_poly.entity_id
_entity_poly.type
_entity_poly.pdbx_seq_one_letter_code
_entity_poly.pdbx_strand_id
1 'polypeptide(L)'
;MSIFDELQAHSALSFEQARMLPLEAYSSEAVLDAELATVFAGDWQCVARTADLSEVGDYVCADLPVVGGGVRSIVVIRGEDSIRAFDNVCVHRGAQLLTGCGNETRITCPYHAWAYRHDGSLIGGPYMAESTEADGAPFNPDRHRLPEIRLEVWNGFVFVNLDPDADSLGPRLAGLNDIVGRFAMESYVHVRDEVDVWPTNWKLLVENFMDAYHVFKVHKESFGANGDNTANTEMYPGTLDWAHHRVVEADGPDLTADGDDRLDGEWRRTIVLAAIFPGFVIQLQPDWLWCLMVTPMGTDQVRIAWQVAVAPTTLAAADDPDALIADINALIDQVNREDHPVVAGIRRSVDRPQFDRAPLSYLERNVFDFDRYLTTRLSR
;
A
#
# COMPACT_ATOMS: atom_id res chain seq x y z
N MET A 1 -21.72 -16.29 -19.97
CA MET A 1 -21.21 -16.47 -18.60
C MET A 1 -21.04 -15.06 -18.05
N SER A 2 -21.46 -14.78 -16.83
CA SER A 2 -21.21 -13.44 -16.27
C SER A 2 -19.71 -13.28 -15.96
N ILE A 3 -19.22 -12.04 -15.85
CA ILE A 3 -17.83 -11.81 -15.44
C ILE A 3 -17.51 -12.46 -14.08
N PHE A 4 -18.45 -12.49 -13.15
CA PHE A 4 -18.26 -13.14 -11.85
C PHE A 4 -18.17 -14.67 -11.95
N ASP A 5 -18.91 -15.31 -12.88
CA ASP A 5 -18.76 -16.74 -13.17
C ASP A 5 -17.35 -17.04 -13.74
N GLU A 6 -16.81 -16.14 -14.58
CA GLU A 6 -15.48 -16.28 -15.15
C GLU A 6 -14.40 -16.09 -14.10
N LEU A 7 -14.54 -15.11 -13.19
CA LEU A 7 -13.63 -14.90 -12.06
C LEU A 7 -13.66 -16.09 -11.09
N GLN A 8 -14.84 -16.64 -10.81
CA GLN A 8 -14.96 -17.86 -10.01
C GLN A 8 -14.28 -19.06 -10.66
N ALA A 9 -14.44 -19.24 -11.99
CA ALA A 9 -13.74 -20.29 -12.71
C ALA A 9 -12.22 -20.07 -12.70
N HIS A 10 -11.76 -18.81 -12.77
CA HIS A 10 -10.35 -18.46 -12.71
C HIS A 10 -9.72 -18.81 -11.36
N SER A 11 -10.44 -18.62 -10.23
CA SER A 11 -9.97 -18.95 -8.89
C SER A 11 -9.59 -20.43 -8.69
N ALA A 12 -10.16 -21.31 -9.52
CA ALA A 12 -9.92 -22.76 -9.48
C ALA A 12 -8.70 -23.21 -10.31
N LEU A 13 -8.05 -22.31 -11.05
CA LEU A 13 -6.89 -22.65 -11.86
C LEU A 13 -5.67 -22.97 -11.00
N SER A 14 -4.89 -23.95 -11.41
CA SER A 14 -3.53 -24.14 -10.89
C SER A 14 -2.56 -23.14 -11.57
N PHE A 15 -1.37 -22.96 -11.00
CA PHE A 15 -0.37 -22.08 -11.62
C PHE A 15 0.01 -22.52 -13.05
N GLU A 16 0.09 -23.80 -13.32
CA GLU A 16 0.39 -24.34 -14.66
C GLU A 16 -0.72 -24.01 -15.69
N GLN A 17 -1.91 -23.67 -15.23
CA GLN A 17 -3.05 -23.26 -16.03
C GLN A 17 -3.29 -21.75 -16.00
N ALA A 18 -2.47 -21.03 -15.23
CA ALA A 18 -2.64 -19.60 -14.99
C ALA A 18 -2.58 -18.79 -16.28
N ARG A 19 -3.41 -17.78 -16.34
CA ARG A 19 -3.54 -16.80 -17.40
C ARG A 19 -3.88 -15.45 -16.77
N MET A 20 -3.70 -14.37 -17.52
CA MET A 20 -4.23 -13.07 -17.18
C MET A 20 -5.73 -13.16 -16.81
N LEU A 21 -6.22 -12.36 -15.88
CA LEU A 21 -7.64 -12.24 -15.57
C LEU A 21 -8.48 -11.98 -16.83
N PRO A 22 -9.80 -12.30 -16.85
CA PRO A 22 -10.70 -11.87 -17.90
C PRO A 22 -10.57 -10.36 -18.12
N LEU A 23 -10.48 -9.92 -19.39
CA LEU A 23 -10.23 -8.50 -19.71
C LEU A 23 -11.29 -7.57 -19.10
N GLU A 24 -12.55 -8.02 -19.04
CA GLU A 24 -13.64 -7.28 -18.42
C GLU A 24 -13.39 -7.01 -16.91
N ALA A 25 -12.55 -7.80 -16.23
CA ALA A 25 -12.18 -7.56 -14.84
C ALA A 25 -11.45 -6.21 -14.63
N TYR A 26 -10.80 -5.68 -15.67
CA TYR A 26 -10.06 -4.43 -15.60
C TYR A 26 -10.86 -3.20 -16.03
N SER A 27 -12.07 -3.40 -16.61
CA SER A 27 -12.86 -2.29 -17.15
C SER A 27 -14.30 -2.23 -16.64
N SER A 28 -14.78 -3.29 -15.96
CA SER A 28 -16.13 -3.35 -15.43
C SER A 28 -16.31 -2.55 -14.16
N GLU A 29 -17.21 -1.57 -14.16
CA GLU A 29 -17.63 -0.84 -12.96
C GLU A 29 -18.23 -1.79 -11.91
N ALA A 30 -18.97 -2.82 -12.34
CA ALA A 30 -19.53 -3.80 -11.41
C ALA A 30 -18.46 -4.61 -10.68
N VAL A 31 -17.34 -4.92 -11.35
CA VAL A 31 -16.20 -5.59 -10.71
C VAL A 31 -15.50 -4.62 -9.74
N LEU A 32 -15.30 -3.37 -10.16
CA LEU A 32 -14.72 -2.37 -9.26
C LEU A 32 -15.59 -2.16 -8.01
N ASP A 33 -16.91 -2.03 -8.15
CA ASP A 33 -17.82 -1.90 -7.02
C ASP A 33 -17.74 -3.11 -6.07
N ALA A 34 -17.63 -4.32 -6.62
CA ALA A 34 -17.44 -5.53 -5.82
C ALA A 34 -16.06 -5.54 -5.11
N GLU A 35 -15.00 -5.10 -5.76
CA GLU A 35 -13.67 -4.93 -5.16
C GLU A 35 -13.71 -3.91 -4.01
N LEU A 36 -14.36 -2.77 -4.22
CA LEU A 36 -14.51 -1.75 -3.17
C LEU A 36 -15.31 -2.26 -1.96
N ALA A 37 -16.36 -3.07 -2.22
CA ALA A 37 -17.23 -3.60 -1.17
C ALA A 37 -16.60 -4.75 -0.38
N THR A 38 -15.69 -5.53 -0.97
CA THR A 38 -15.16 -6.75 -0.35
C THR A 38 -13.66 -6.67 -0.07
N VAL A 39 -12.87 -6.17 -1.04
CA VAL A 39 -11.41 -6.09 -0.95
C VAL A 39 -11.00 -4.87 -0.14
N PHE A 40 -11.36 -3.66 -0.59
CA PHE A 40 -10.95 -2.43 0.08
C PHE A 40 -11.71 -2.14 1.38
N ALA A 41 -12.94 -2.63 1.53
CA ALA A 41 -13.66 -2.53 2.79
C ALA A 41 -13.25 -3.58 3.83
N GLY A 42 -12.80 -4.77 3.39
CA GLY A 42 -12.55 -5.92 4.27
C GLY A 42 -11.09 -6.27 4.52
N ASP A 43 -10.14 -5.74 3.73
CA ASP A 43 -8.72 -6.05 3.89
C ASP A 43 -7.90 -4.84 4.38
N TRP A 44 -6.71 -5.14 4.88
CA TRP A 44 -5.80 -4.15 5.44
C TRP A 44 -5.16 -3.28 4.35
N GLN A 45 -5.25 -1.96 4.51
CA GLN A 45 -4.69 -0.97 3.59
C GLN A 45 -3.58 -0.18 4.28
N CYS A 46 -2.39 -0.12 3.69
CA CYS A 46 -1.30 0.73 4.16
C CYS A 46 -1.62 2.19 3.85
N VAL A 47 -1.45 3.08 4.82
CA VAL A 47 -1.81 4.50 4.70
C VAL A 47 -0.72 5.48 5.11
N ALA A 48 0.28 5.04 5.88
CA ALA A 48 1.38 5.88 6.36
C ALA A 48 2.57 5.03 6.82
N ARG A 49 3.69 5.66 7.11
CA ARG A 49 4.76 5.09 7.93
C ARG A 49 4.72 5.64 9.36
N THR A 50 5.22 4.87 10.32
CA THR A 50 5.35 5.34 11.71
C THR A 50 6.33 6.51 11.83
N ALA A 51 7.28 6.62 10.90
CA ALA A 51 8.21 7.74 10.81
C ALA A 51 7.51 9.08 10.54
N ASP A 52 6.37 9.06 9.82
CA ASP A 52 5.55 10.24 9.54
C ASP A 52 4.74 10.70 10.78
N LEU A 53 4.76 9.89 11.85
CA LEU A 53 3.98 10.04 13.08
C LEU A 53 4.89 9.90 14.30
N SER A 54 6.04 10.58 14.32
CA SER A 54 7.08 10.43 15.33
C SER A 54 6.76 11.15 16.64
N GLU A 55 6.13 12.33 16.54
CA GLU A 55 5.84 13.19 17.68
C GLU A 55 4.34 13.17 18.02
N VAL A 56 4.03 13.38 19.31
CA VAL A 56 2.63 13.49 19.75
C VAL A 56 1.94 14.63 19.02
N GLY A 57 0.80 14.32 18.42
CA GLY A 57 0.01 15.26 17.61
C GLY A 57 0.31 15.17 16.11
N ASP A 58 1.36 14.47 15.68
CA ASP A 58 1.59 14.23 14.25
C ASP A 58 0.41 13.46 13.66
N TYR A 59 -0.05 13.90 12.49
CA TYR A 59 -1.16 13.26 11.80
C TYR A 59 -0.94 13.17 10.29
N VAL A 60 -1.59 12.18 9.70
CA VAL A 60 -1.72 11.98 8.25
C VAL A 60 -3.18 11.71 7.92
N CYS A 61 -3.73 12.43 6.95
CA CYS A 61 -5.05 12.12 6.38
C CYS A 61 -4.90 11.21 5.17
N ALA A 62 -5.76 10.19 5.07
CA ALA A 62 -5.84 9.32 3.92
C ALA A 62 -7.29 9.20 3.44
N ASP A 63 -7.46 9.09 2.12
CA ASP A 63 -8.74 8.89 1.47
C ASP A 63 -8.83 7.44 0.98
N LEU A 64 -9.71 6.65 1.59
CA LEU A 64 -9.94 5.26 1.23
C LEU A 64 -11.10 5.16 0.25
N PRO A 65 -10.99 4.38 -0.83
CA PRO A 65 -12.02 4.27 -1.84
C PRO A 65 -13.22 3.51 -1.29
N VAL A 66 -14.43 3.94 -1.64
CA VAL A 66 -15.69 3.27 -1.27
C VAL A 66 -16.59 3.11 -2.48
N VAL A 67 -17.53 2.18 -2.40
CA VAL A 67 -18.53 1.90 -3.45
C VAL A 67 -19.21 3.18 -3.90
N GLY A 68 -19.45 3.30 -5.21
CA GLY A 68 -20.10 4.46 -5.83
C GLY A 68 -19.14 5.61 -6.16
N GLY A 69 -17.82 5.36 -6.18
CA GLY A 69 -16.80 6.33 -6.61
C GLY A 69 -16.51 7.46 -5.61
N GLY A 70 -16.95 7.29 -4.33
CA GLY A 70 -16.64 8.18 -3.25
C GLY A 70 -15.35 7.82 -2.52
N VAL A 71 -14.99 8.64 -1.51
CA VAL A 71 -13.89 8.36 -0.59
C VAL A 71 -14.36 8.46 0.85
N ARG A 72 -13.84 7.61 1.72
CA ARG A 72 -13.94 7.73 3.17
C ARG A 72 -12.63 8.35 3.67
N SER A 73 -12.69 9.61 4.07
CA SER A 73 -11.54 10.29 4.63
C SER A 73 -11.31 9.82 6.06
N ILE A 74 -10.08 9.43 6.36
CA ILE A 74 -9.63 9.03 7.69
C ILE A 74 -8.48 9.93 8.14
N VAL A 75 -8.28 10.03 9.45
CA VAL A 75 -7.10 10.65 10.05
C VAL A 75 -6.39 9.62 10.92
N VAL A 76 -5.09 9.45 10.68
CA VAL A 76 -4.18 8.69 11.53
C VAL A 76 -3.40 9.71 12.35
N ILE A 77 -3.35 9.55 13.67
CA ILE A 77 -2.74 10.52 14.58
C ILE A 77 -1.93 9.83 15.67
N ARG A 78 -0.79 10.41 16.01
CA ARG A 78 0.03 10.00 17.16
C ARG A 78 -0.55 10.57 18.44
N GLY A 79 -1.10 9.73 19.31
CA GLY A 79 -1.41 10.07 20.69
C GLY A 79 -0.22 9.89 21.63
N GLU A 80 -0.43 10.14 22.92
CA GLU A 80 0.60 9.97 23.95
C GLU A 80 1.05 8.51 24.06
N ASP A 81 0.12 7.56 24.00
CA ASP A 81 0.40 6.13 24.22
C ASP A 81 0.48 5.30 22.91
N SER A 82 -0.18 5.74 21.85
CA SER A 82 -0.33 4.95 20.62
C SER A 82 -0.69 5.79 19.40
N ILE A 83 -0.48 5.22 18.21
CA ILE A 83 -1.08 5.73 16.97
C ILE A 83 -2.52 5.21 16.90
N ARG A 84 -3.45 6.07 16.48
CA ARG A 84 -4.86 5.73 16.29
C ARG A 84 -5.37 6.25 14.95
N ALA A 85 -6.43 5.64 14.46
CA ALA A 85 -7.11 6.09 13.26
C ALA A 85 -8.60 6.36 13.55
N PHE A 86 -9.13 7.41 12.95
CA PHE A 86 -10.52 7.81 13.10
C PHE A 86 -11.11 8.21 11.75
N ASP A 87 -12.44 8.13 11.62
CA ASP A 87 -13.13 8.87 10.56
C ASP A 87 -12.80 10.37 10.70
N ASN A 88 -12.35 10.96 9.62
CA ASN A 88 -11.96 12.37 9.56
C ASN A 88 -13.20 13.30 9.46
N VAL A 89 -14.18 13.03 10.31
CA VAL A 89 -15.52 13.66 10.27
C VAL A 89 -15.96 14.07 11.66
N CYS A 90 -16.33 15.34 11.82
CA CYS A 90 -16.89 15.85 13.06
C CYS A 90 -18.27 15.26 13.34
N VAL A 91 -18.45 14.64 14.51
CA VAL A 91 -19.72 14.00 14.90
C VAL A 91 -20.88 14.99 15.11
N HIS A 92 -20.61 16.30 15.13
CA HIS A 92 -21.65 17.33 15.26
C HIS A 92 -22.48 17.46 13.97
N ARG A 93 -21.85 17.76 12.81
CA ARG A 93 -22.54 18.02 11.54
C ARG A 93 -21.77 17.55 10.31
N GLY A 94 -20.89 16.58 10.46
CA GLY A 94 -20.22 15.93 9.34
C GLY A 94 -19.13 16.74 8.63
N ALA A 95 -18.61 17.82 9.25
CA ALA A 95 -17.51 18.58 8.65
C ALA A 95 -16.22 17.75 8.71
N GLN A 96 -15.43 17.76 7.62
CA GLN A 96 -14.07 17.22 7.62
C GLN A 96 -13.22 17.97 8.65
N LEU A 97 -12.40 17.22 9.40
CA LEU A 97 -11.65 17.77 10.53
C LEU A 97 -10.27 18.29 10.12
N LEU A 98 -9.47 17.46 9.45
CA LEU A 98 -8.11 17.75 9.07
C LEU A 98 -7.87 17.47 7.58
N THR A 99 -6.76 18.00 7.04
CA THR A 99 -6.34 17.77 5.65
C THR A 99 -4.83 17.58 5.57
N GLY A 100 -4.35 16.75 4.62
CA GLY A 100 -2.92 16.52 4.42
C GLY A 100 -2.25 15.86 5.62
N CYS A 101 -1.13 16.40 6.06
CA CYS A 101 -0.37 15.98 7.22
C CYS A 101 0.08 17.19 8.04
N GLY A 102 0.44 16.99 9.29
CA GLY A 102 0.91 18.06 10.17
C GLY A 102 0.99 17.61 11.64
N ASN A 103 1.05 18.60 12.54
CA ASN A 103 1.06 18.36 13.99
C ASN A 103 0.00 19.25 14.65
N GLU A 104 -0.90 18.63 15.40
CA GLU A 104 -1.98 19.31 16.11
C GLU A 104 -2.01 18.90 17.59
N THR A 105 -2.07 19.86 18.50
CA THR A 105 -2.21 19.57 19.95
C THR A 105 -3.57 18.98 20.30
N ARG A 106 -4.55 19.16 19.45
CA ARG A 106 -5.91 18.60 19.51
C ARG A 106 -6.58 18.72 18.15
N ILE A 107 -7.46 17.82 17.81
CA ILE A 107 -8.23 17.87 16.57
C ILE A 107 -9.35 18.90 16.75
N THR A 108 -9.33 20.00 16.00
CA THR A 108 -10.35 21.07 16.12
C THR A 108 -11.17 21.16 14.83
N CYS A 109 -12.49 21.01 14.96
CA CYS A 109 -13.41 21.13 13.83
C CYS A 109 -13.40 22.57 13.27
N PRO A 110 -13.17 22.77 11.97
CA PRO A 110 -13.10 24.10 11.38
C PRO A 110 -14.47 24.80 11.29
N TYR A 111 -15.57 24.06 11.52
CA TYR A 111 -16.91 24.61 11.37
C TYR A 111 -17.41 25.30 12.65
N HIS A 112 -17.41 24.58 13.80
CA HIS A 112 -17.95 25.14 15.07
C HIS A 112 -16.97 24.97 16.24
N ALA A 113 -15.68 24.73 15.96
CA ALA A 113 -14.62 24.59 16.95
C ALA A 113 -14.87 23.47 18.00
N TRP A 114 -15.63 22.41 17.64
CA TRP A 114 -15.64 21.21 18.46
C TRP A 114 -14.22 20.63 18.49
N ALA A 115 -13.75 20.33 19.69
CA ALA A 115 -12.36 19.90 19.88
C ALA A 115 -12.30 18.48 20.46
N TYR A 116 -11.42 17.66 19.88
CA TYR A 116 -11.21 16.27 20.27
C TYR A 116 -9.77 16.05 20.71
N ARG A 117 -9.57 15.14 21.68
CA ARG A 117 -8.25 14.63 22.04
C ARG A 117 -7.74 13.66 20.99
N HIS A 118 -6.47 13.31 21.07
CA HIS A 118 -5.85 12.31 20.16
C HIS A 118 -6.39 10.87 20.35
N ASP A 119 -7.11 10.63 21.46
CA ASP A 119 -7.86 9.39 21.68
C ASP A 119 -9.27 9.38 21.05
N GLY A 120 -9.62 10.45 20.35
CA GLY A 120 -10.92 10.65 19.71
C GLY A 120 -12.02 11.17 20.62
N SER A 121 -11.80 11.29 21.95
CA SER A 121 -12.81 11.81 22.88
C SER A 121 -13.05 13.30 22.69
N LEU A 122 -14.33 13.71 22.76
CA LEU A 122 -14.69 15.14 22.67
C LEU A 122 -14.27 15.87 23.95
N ILE A 123 -13.55 16.98 23.79
CA ILE A 123 -13.26 17.91 24.90
C ILE A 123 -14.47 18.79 25.17
N GLY A 124 -15.13 19.25 24.10
CA GLY A 124 -16.31 20.11 24.17
C GLY A 124 -16.50 20.94 22.89
N GLY A 125 -17.56 21.74 22.89
CA GLY A 125 -17.86 22.66 21.82
C GLY A 125 -18.38 24.00 22.40
N PRO A 126 -18.08 25.16 21.80
CA PRO A 126 -18.58 26.42 22.21
C PRO A 126 -20.12 26.46 22.25
N TYR A 127 -20.68 27.14 23.22
CA TYR A 127 -22.14 27.39 23.38
C TYR A 127 -23.02 26.14 23.54
N MET A 128 -22.42 24.98 23.95
CA MET A 128 -23.17 23.72 24.14
C MET A 128 -23.78 23.55 25.54
N ALA A 129 -23.52 24.48 26.49
CA ALA A 129 -23.95 24.36 27.89
C ALA A 129 -25.49 24.29 28.09
N GLU A 130 -26.26 24.87 27.18
CA GLU A 130 -27.72 24.84 27.23
C GLU A 130 -28.36 23.79 26.29
N SER A 131 -27.53 23.02 25.63
CA SER A 131 -27.97 21.96 24.69
C SER A 131 -28.37 20.70 25.44
N THR A 132 -29.25 19.91 24.83
CA THR A 132 -29.68 18.61 25.36
C THR A 132 -29.40 17.48 24.39
N GLU A 133 -29.12 16.31 24.95
CA GLU A 133 -28.98 15.05 24.21
C GLU A 133 -30.35 14.56 23.69
N ALA A 134 -30.36 13.58 22.82
CA ALA A 134 -31.55 13.00 22.24
C ALA A 134 -32.52 12.39 23.30
N ASP A 135 -31.99 11.98 24.44
CA ASP A 135 -32.75 11.48 25.59
C ASP A 135 -33.23 12.59 26.57
N GLY A 136 -32.98 13.87 26.24
CA GLY A 136 -33.33 15.04 27.03
C GLY A 136 -32.37 15.35 28.18
N ALA A 137 -31.27 14.61 28.34
CA ALA A 137 -30.23 14.94 29.31
C ALA A 137 -29.43 16.18 28.87
N PRO A 138 -28.78 16.91 29.78
CA PRO A 138 -27.83 17.96 29.40
C PRO A 138 -26.72 17.43 28.52
N PHE A 139 -26.23 18.26 27.60
CA PHE A 139 -25.10 17.91 26.73
C PHE A 139 -23.92 17.46 27.57
N ASN A 140 -23.34 16.27 27.19
CA ASN A 140 -22.21 15.69 27.87
C ASN A 140 -21.14 15.29 26.83
N PRO A 141 -19.98 15.99 26.79
CA PRO A 141 -18.90 15.66 25.87
C PRO A 141 -18.43 14.19 25.94
N ASP A 142 -18.46 13.55 27.12
CA ASP A 142 -18.01 12.17 27.31
C ASP A 142 -18.86 11.13 26.53
N ARG A 143 -20.02 11.53 26.06
CA ARG A 143 -20.92 10.70 25.23
C ARG A 143 -20.59 10.77 23.75
N HIS A 144 -19.64 11.62 23.36
CA HIS A 144 -19.28 11.90 21.97
C HIS A 144 -17.80 11.63 21.74
N ARG A 145 -17.52 10.86 20.68
CA ARG A 145 -16.15 10.59 20.25
C ARG A 145 -16.12 10.35 18.74
N LEU A 146 -14.95 10.54 18.15
CA LEU A 146 -14.72 10.17 16.75
C LEU A 146 -14.87 8.66 16.57
N PRO A 147 -15.52 8.19 15.49
CA PRO A 147 -15.55 6.79 15.15
C PRO A 147 -14.13 6.27 14.90
N GLU A 148 -13.72 5.27 15.66
CA GLU A 148 -12.38 4.68 15.57
C GLU A 148 -12.33 3.69 14.40
N ILE A 149 -11.23 3.73 13.67
CA ILE A 149 -10.90 2.81 12.57
C ILE A 149 -9.84 1.84 13.10
N ARG A 150 -10.00 0.57 12.76
CA ARG A 150 -9.04 -0.46 13.15
C ARG A 150 -7.68 -0.17 12.54
N LEU A 151 -6.62 -0.24 13.37
CA LEU A 151 -5.25 0.08 12.98
C LEU A 151 -4.29 -0.94 13.57
N GLU A 152 -3.35 -1.41 12.75
CA GLU A 152 -2.19 -2.18 13.20
C GLU A 152 -0.91 -1.65 12.53
N VAL A 153 0.22 -1.82 13.21
CA VAL A 153 1.54 -1.44 12.68
C VAL A 153 2.33 -2.71 12.37
N TRP A 154 2.93 -2.73 11.18
CA TRP A 154 3.80 -3.82 10.75
C TRP A 154 5.10 -3.25 10.15
N ASN A 155 6.26 -3.57 10.76
CA ASN A 155 7.59 -3.16 10.31
C ASN A 155 7.69 -1.66 9.92
N GLY A 156 7.12 -0.78 10.74
CA GLY A 156 7.14 0.66 10.52
C GLY A 156 6.07 1.19 9.55
N PHE A 157 5.19 0.34 9.02
CA PHE A 157 4.06 0.73 8.19
C PHE A 157 2.74 0.67 8.97
N VAL A 158 1.90 1.67 8.78
CA VAL A 158 0.59 1.80 9.42
C VAL A 158 -0.48 1.29 8.47
N PHE A 159 -1.18 0.24 8.90
CA PHE A 159 -2.29 -0.34 8.17
C PHE A 159 -3.61 -0.06 8.88
N VAL A 160 -4.66 0.18 8.11
CA VAL A 160 -6.02 0.35 8.59
C VAL A 160 -6.95 -0.65 7.94
N ASN A 161 -8.06 -0.97 8.62
CA ASN A 161 -9.11 -1.82 8.08
C ASN A 161 -10.47 -1.22 8.42
N LEU A 162 -11.35 -1.12 7.40
CA LEU A 162 -12.70 -0.55 7.57
C LEU A 162 -13.68 -1.54 8.20
N ASP A 163 -13.34 -2.84 8.21
CA ASP A 163 -14.09 -3.87 8.92
C ASP A 163 -13.62 -3.90 10.40
N PRO A 164 -14.49 -3.55 11.37
CA PRO A 164 -14.14 -3.58 12.78
C PRO A 164 -13.86 -4.99 13.32
N ASP A 165 -14.36 -6.01 12.65
CA ASP A 165 -14.24 -7.43 13.03
C ASP A 165 -13.12 -8.15 12.25
N ALA A 166 -12.31 -7.44 11.45
CA ALA A 166 -11.22 -8.02 10.68
C ALA A 166 -10.24 -8.79 11.58
N ASP A 167 -9.73 -9.91 11.08
CA ASP A 167 -8.65 -10.65 11.74
C ASP A 167 -7.37 -9.77 11.81
N SER A 168 -6.57 -9.97 12.86
CA SER A 168 -5.32 -9.25 13.06
C SER A 168 -4.35 -9.46 11.90
N LEU A 169 -3.64 -8.37 11.53
CA LEU A 169 -2.68 -8.33 10.44
C LEU A 169 -1.43 -9.18 10.73
N GLY A 170 -0.89 -9.08 11.96
CA GLY A 170 0.36 -9.72 12.32
C GLY A 170 0.41 -11.23 12.02
N PRO A 171 -0.55 -12.05 12.45
CA PRO A 171 -0.59 -13.48 12.11
C PRO A 171 -0.69 -13.76 10.61
N ARG A 172 -1.40 -12.91 9.85
CA ARG A 172 -1.54 -13.05 8.39
C ARG A 172 -0.21 -12.82 7.67
N LEU A 173 0.65 -11.97 8.21
CA LEU A 173 1.95 -11.60 7.64
C LEU A 173 3.14 -12.32 8.29
N ALA A 174 2.93 -13.28 9.20
CA ALA A 174 4.01 -13.94 9.93
C ALA A 174 5.09 -14.54 8.99
N GLY A 175 4.67 -15.26 7.93
CA GLY A 175 5.60 -15.84 6.97
C GLY A 175 6.36 -14.80 6.14
N LEU A 176 5.75 -13.67 5.82
CA LEU A 176 6.45 -12.55 5.17
C LEU A 176 7.43 -11.89 6.14
N ASN A 177 7.04 -11.76 7.41
CA ASN A 177 7.91 -11.19 8.44
C ASN A 177 9.18 -12.01 8.67
N ASP A 178 9.14 -13.34 8.55
CA ASP A 178 10.31 -14.21 8.62
C ASP A 178 11.33 -13.91 7.50
N ILE A 179 10.86 -13.33 6.40
CA ILE A 179 11.70 -12.95 5.24
C ILE A 179 12.24 -11.53 5.43
N VAL A 180 11.34 -10.54 5.64
CA VAL A 180 11.69 -9.12 5.58
C VAL A 180 12.11 -8.52 6.93
N GLY A 181 11.74 -9.14 8.05
CA GLY A 181 12.02 -8.60 9.39
C GLY A 181 13.52 -8.43 9.70
N ARG A 182 14.37 -9.21 9.04
CA ARG A 182 15.84 -9.10 9.15
C ARG A 182 16.41 -7.78 8.63
N PHE A 183 15.69 -7.10 7.73
CA PHE A 183 16.14 -5.82 7.16
C PHE A 183 15.96 -4.67 8.15
N ALA A 184 15.12 -4.81 9.19
CA ALA A 184 14.80 -3.76 10.15
C ALA A 184 14.37 -2.45 9.45
N MET A 185 13.50 -2.58 8.43
CA MET A 185 13.11 -1.49 7.51
C MET A 185 12.35 -0.36 8.19
N GLU A 186 11.85 -0.57 9.39
CA GLU A 186 11.28 0.47 10.25
C GLU A 186 12.32 1.53 10.67
N SER A 187 13.60 1.18 10.62
CA SER A 187 14.71 2.10 10.94
C SER A 187 15.17 2.93 9.75
N TYR A 188 14.71 2.63 8.52
CA TYR A 188 15.16 3.33 7.32
C TYR A 188 14.67 4.78 7.32
N VAL A 189 15.58 5.69 7.00
CA VAL A 189 15.34 7.13 7.00
C VAL A 189 14.56 7.51 5.74
N HIS A 190 13.42 8.16 5.92
CA HIS A 190 12.59 8.68 4.84
C HIS A 190 13.33 9.79 4.09
N VAL A 191 13.39 9.70 2.76
CA VAL A 191 14.11 10.65 1.91
C VAL A 191 13.26 11.25 0.79
N ARG A 192 12.14 10.61 0.43
CA ARG A 192 11.20 11.12 -0.58
C ARG A 192 9.81 10.52 -0.42
N ASP A 193 8.78 11.34 -0.61
CA ASP A 193 7.40 10.93 -0.85
C ASP A 193 6.82 11.64 -2.05
N GLU A 194 5.96 10.96 -2.77
CA GLU A 194 5.28 11.47 -3.96
C GLU A 194 3.86 10.90 -4.05
N VAL A 195 3.01 11.62 -4.77
CA VAL A 195 1.68 11.15 -5.13
C VAL A 195 1.46 11.36 -6.62
N ASP A 196 1.23 10.26 -7.33
CA ASP A 196 0.95 10.24 -8.76
C ASP A 196 -0.44 9.69 -9.06
N VAL A 197 -0.96 10.03 -10.23
CA VAL A 197 -2.16 9.41 -10.81
C VAL A 197 -1.80 8.87 -12.20
N TRP A 198 -1.90 7.55 -12.35
CA TRP A 198 -1.61 6.90 -13.62
C TRP A 198 -2.89 6.50 -14.35
N PRO A 199 -2.92 6.61 -15.71
CA PRO A 199 -4.08 6.25 -16.52
C PRO A 199 -4.13 4.73 -16.76
N THR A 200 -4.33 3.97 -15.69
CA THR A 200 -4.40 2.52 -15.73
C THR A 200 -5.36 1.99 -14.65
N ASN A 201 -5.67 0.68 -14.70
CA ASN A 201 -6.39 0.00 -13.63
C ASN A 201 -5.45 -0.35 -12.49
N TRP A 202 -5.91 -0.25 -11.23
CA TRP A 202 -5.11 -0.52 -10.05
C TRP A 202 -4.50 -1.93 -10.02
N LYS A 203 -5.23 -2.95 -10.55
CA LYS A 203 -4.73 -4.33 -10.64
C LYS A 203 -3.54 -4.43 -11.58
N LEU A 204 -3.64 -3.80 -12.77
CA LEU A 204 -2.54 -3.80 -13.74
C LEU A 204 -1.25 -3.19 -13.18
N LEU A 205 -1.37 -2.23 -12.27
CA LEU A 205 -0.19 -1.65 -11.62
C LEU A 205 0.42 -2.61 -10.57
N VAL A 206 -0.41 -3.25 -9.74
CA VAL A 206 0.06 -4.26 -8.77
C VAL A 206 0.66 -5.46 -9.49
N GLU A 207 0.00 -5.95 -10.55
CA GLU A 207 0.50 -7.03 -11.41
C GLU A 207 1.87 -6.65 -12.01
N ASN A 208 2.00 -5.43 -12.57
CA ASN A 208 3.28 -4.95 -13.13
C ASN A 208 4.40 -4.96 -12.09
N PHE A 209 4.14 -4.45 -10.88
CA PHE A 209 5.16 -4.43 -9.83
C PHE A 209 5.59 -5.86 -9.42
N MET A 210 4.68 -6.83 -9.46
CA MET A 210 4.94 -8.23 -9.07
C MET A 210 5.38 -9.13 -10.22
N ASP A 211 5.38 -8.62 -11.46
CA ASP A 211 5.84 -9.32 -12.65
C ASP A 211 7.35 -9.18 -12.83
N ALA A 212 8.10 -10.26 -12.60
CA ALA A 212 9.53 -10.27 -12.87
C ALA A 212 9.86 -10.51 -14.37
N TYR A 213 8.87 -10.93 -15.18
CA TYR A 213 9.11 -11.30 -16.58
C TYR A 213 9.35 -10.08 -17.49
N HIS A 214 8.70 -8.93 -17.23
CA HIS A 214 8.88 -7.74 -18.07
C HIS A 214 10.23 -7.05 -17.91
N VAL A 215 10.92 -7.26 -16.78
CA VAL A 215 12.13 -6.51 -16.36
C VAL A 215 13.21 -6.52 -17.44
N PHE A 216 13.54 -7.69 -18.03
CA PHE A 216 14.59 -7.81 -19.05
C PHE A 216 14.31 -6.99 -20.32
N LYS A 217 13.03 -6.67 -20.56
CA LYS A 217 12.61 -5.96 -21.77
C LYS A 217 12.32 -4.48 -21.53
N VAL A 218 11.64 -4.17 -20.43
CA VAL A 218 11.18 -2.81 -20.12
C VAL A 218 12.30 -2.02 -19.46
N HIS A 219 12.98 -2.58 -18.47
CA HIS A 219 13.95 -1.88 -17.61
C HIS A 219 15.38 -1.92 -18.13
N LYS A 220 15.57 -1.74 -19.45
CA LYS A 220 16.90 -1.82 -20.08
C LYS A 220 17.85 -0.68 -19.68
N GLU A 221 17.29 0.48 -19.40
CA GLU A 221 18.05 1.68 -19.03
C GLU A 221 18.19 1.84 -17.52
N SER A 222 17.43 1.06 -16.73
CA SER A 222 17.49 1.02 -15.28
C SER A 222 18.05 -0.30 -14.77
N PHE A 223 17.24 -1.23 -14.28
CA PHE A 223 17.67 -2.51 -13.68
C PHE A 223 18.41 -3.44 -14.66
N GLY A 224 18.10 -3.39 -15.93
CA GLY A 224 18.72 -4.21 -16.97
C GLY A 224 20.03 -3.63 -17.54
N ALA A 225 20.47 -2.45 -17.08
CA ALA A 225 21.70 -1.83 -17.58
C ALA A 225 22.96 -2.68 -17.35
N ASN A 226 22.95 -3.55 -16.34
CA ASN A 226 24.04 -4.47 -16.00
C ASN A 226 23.81 -5.92 -16.48
N GLY A 227 22.78 -6.17 -17.29
CA GLY A 227 22.46 -7.50 -17.82
C GLY A 227 21.05 -7.98 -17.49
N ASP A 228 20.75 -9.21 -17.90
CA ASP A 228 19.47 -9.86 -17.65
C ASP A 228 19.46 -10.50 -16.25
N ASN A 229 18.71 -9.90 -15.31
CA ASN A 229 18.60 -10.38 -13.93
C ASN A 229 17.57 -11.52 -13.76
N THR A 230 16.92 -11.99 -14.83
CA THR A 230 15.90 -13.05 -14.72
C THR A 230 16.48 -14.37 -14.20
N ALA A 231 17.75 -14.66 -14.49
CA ALA A 231 18.45 -15.86 -13.99
C ALA A 231 18.70 -15.80 -12.46
N ASN A 232 18.71 -14.61 -11.87
CA ASN A 232 18.93 -14.36 -10.44
C ASN A 232 17.62 -14.24 -9.68
N THR A 233 16.48 -14.34 -10.36
CA THR A 233 15.14 -14.19 -9.77
C THR A 233 14.61 -15.51 -9.27
N GLU A 234 14.28 -15.56 -8.00
CA GLU A 234 13.68 -16.70 -7.33
C GLU A 234 12.22 -16.42 -7.00
N MET A 235 11.32 -17.15 -7.66
CA MET A 235 9.88 -17.02 -7.45
C MET A 235 9.38 -17.97 -6.38
N TYR A 236 8.56 -17.47 -5.46
CA TYR A 236 7.99 -18.26 -4.36
C TYR A 236 6.46 -18.25 -4.42
N PRO A 237 5.80 -19.36 -4.04
CA PRO A 237 4.36 -19.37 -3.88
C PRO A 237 3.91 -18.38 -2.81
N GLY A 238 2.95 -17.51 -3.15
CA GLY A 238 2.31 -16.60 -2.21
C GLY A 238 1.17 -17.25 -1.42
N THR A 239 0.53 -16.45 -0.59
CA THR A 239 -0.66 -16.77 0.20
C THR A 239 -1.90 -16.05 -0.36
N LEU A 240 -2.99 -15.96 0.42
CA LEU A 240 -4.12 -15.07 0.14
C LEU A 240 -3.98 -13.70 0.82
N ASP A 241 -2.81 -13.38 1.36
CA ASP A 241 -2.55 -12.13 2.06
C ASP A 241 -1.34 -11.38 1.48
N TRP A 242 -0.38 -12.13 0.93
CA TRP A 242 0.85 -11.58 0.39
C TRP A 242 1.53 -12.52 -0.60
N ALA A 243 2.39 -11.95 -1.45
CA ALA A 243 3.30 -12.68 -2.33
C ALA A 243 4.67 -12.00 -2.34
N HIS A 244 5.72 -12.73 -2.73
CA HIS A 244 7.06 -12.18 -2.89
C HIS A 244 7.89 -12.97 -3.89
N HIS A 245 8.92 -12.30 -4.40
CA HIS A 245 10.06 -12.92 -5.06
C HIS A 245 11.36 -12.25 -4.61
N ARG A 246 12.48 -12.88 -4.88
CA ARG A 246 13.80 -12.35 -4.56
C ARG A 246 14.65 -12.26 -5.82
N VAL A 247 15.51 -11.26 -5.86
CA VAL A 247 16.63 -11.18 -6.79
C VAL A 247 17.90 -11.29 -5.97
N VAL A 248 18.73 -12.31 -6.26
CA VAL A 248 19.97 -12.59 -5.53
C VAL A 248 21.17 -12.35 -6.42
N GLU A 249 21.90 -11.28 -6.18
CA GLU A 249 23.12 -10.92 -6.92
C GLU A 249 24.31 -11.74 -6.41
N ALA A 250 24.33 -13.06 -6.77
CA ALA A 250 25.27 -14.03 -6.20
C ALA A 250 26.76 -13.63 -6.35
N ASP A 251 27.12 -13.05 -7.48
CA ASP A 251 28.48 -12.61 -7.83
C ASP A 251 28.66 -11.08 -7.74
N GLY A 252 27.59 -10.34 -7.31
CA GLY A 252 27.60 -8.89 -7.17
C GLY A 252 28.28 -8.41 -5.88
N PRO A 253 28.52 -7.11 -5.76
CA PRO A 253 28.97 -6.51 -4.50
C PRO A 253 27.87 -6.60 -3.43
N ASP A 254 28.28 -6.52 -2.17
CA ASP A 254 27.32 -6.34 -1.07
C ASP A 254 26.59 -4.99 -1.26
N LEU A 255 25.28 -4.99 -1.04
CA LEU A 255 24.45 -3.80 -1.02
C LEU A 255 24.42 -3.13 0.36
N THR A 256 24.93 -3.82 1.39
CA THR A 256 25.09 -3.27 2.74
C THR A 256 26.35 -2.43 2.81
N ALA A 257 26.31 -1.35 3.58
CA ALA A 257 27.51 -0.60 3.95
C ALA A 257 28.51 -1.46 4.75
N ASP A 258 29.78 -1.06 4.72
CA ASP A 258 30.82 -1.68 5.54
C ASP A 258 30.48 -1.52 7.03
N GLY A 259 30.56 -2.63 7.79
CA GLY A 259 30.24 -2.65 9.20
C GLY A 259 28.75 -2.74 9.53
N ASP A 260 27.89 -2.92 8.53
CA ASP A 260 26.47 -3.22 8.74
C ASP A 260 26.27 -4.71 8.95
N ASP A 261 26.03 -5.13 10.18
CA ASP A 261 25.88 -6.52 10.61
C ASP A 261 24.39 -6.97 10.68
N ARG A 262 23.43 -6.15 10.18
CA ARG A 262 22.00 -6.52 10.17
C ARG A 262 21.73 -7.76 9.32
N LEU A 263 22.44 -7.88 8.22
CA LEU A 263 22.30 -8.96 7.25
C LEU A 263 23.60 -9.75 7.09
N ASP A 264 23.47 -11.03 6.86
CA ASP A 264 24.59 -11.96 6.63
C ASP A 264 24.44 -12.76 5.35
N GLY A 265 25.54 -13.34 4.87
CA GLY A 265 25.55 -14.23 3.71
C GLY A 265 24.93 -13.61 2.45
N GLU A 266 24.05 -14.34 1.80
CA GLU A 266 23.37 -13.89 0.58
C GLU A 266 22.44 -12.69 0.80
N TRP A 267 21.92 -12.53 2.02
CA TRP A 267 20.99 -11.44 2.34
C TRP A 267 21.61 -10.05 2.20
N ARG A 268 22.92 -9.95 2.27
CA ARG A 268 23.65 -8.70 1.98
C ARG A 268 23.54 -8.26 0.52
N ARG A 269 23.06 -9.14 -0.37
CA ARG A 269 22.93 -8.98 -1.83
C ARG A 269 21.55 -9.37 -2.34
N THR A 270 20.59 -9.50 -1.44
CA THR A 270 19.22 -9.92 -1.78
C THR A 270 18.31 -8.72 -1.83
N ILE A 271 17.60 -8.57 -2.95
CA ILE A 271 16.48 -7.66 -3.12
C ILE A 271 15.21 -8.48 -2.97
N VAL A 272 14.28 -8.01 -2.16
CA VAL A 272 12.96 -8.62 -1.98
C VAL A 272 11.91 -7.70 -2.59
N LEU A 273 11.14 -8.22 -3.54
CA LEU A 273 9.93 -7.57 -4.01
C LEU A 273 8.74 -8.29 -3.39
N ALA A 274 7.89 -7.55 -2.70
CA ALA A 274 6.74 -8.13 -2.00
C ALA A 274 5.48 -7.28 -2.20
N ALA A 275 4.33 -7.96 -2.18
CA ALA A 275 3.01 -7.32 -2.10
C ALA A 275 2.28 -7.81 -0.85
N ILE A 276 1.68 -6.90 -0.11
CA ILE A 276 0.64 -7.17 0.88
C ILE A 276 -0.67 -6.73 0.24
N PHE A 277 -1.55 -7.70 0.01
CA PHE A 277 -2.79 -7.46 -0.71
C PHE A 277 -3.79 -6.62 0.12
N PRO A 278 -4.55 -5.71 -0.51
CA PRO A 278 -4.69 -5.54 -1.96
C PRO A 278 -3.63 -4.66 -2.64
N GLY A 279 -3.11 -3.61 -2.03
CA GLY A 279 -2.44 -2.54 -2.77
C GLY A 279 -1.17 -1.98 -2.14
N PHE A 280 -0.54 -2.68 -1.20
CA PHE A 280 0.78 -2.30 -0.72
C PHE A 280 1.84 -3.16 -1.38
N VAL A 281 2.78 -2.53 -2.09
CA VAL A 281 3.90 -3.22 -2.73
C VAL A 281 5.21 -2.54 -2.33
N ILE A 282 6.27 -3.35 -2.21
CA ILE A 282 7.57 -2.87 -1.74
C ILE A 282 8.72 -3.59 -2.46
N GLN A 283 9.69 -2.81 -2.92
CA GLN A 283 11.04 -3.28 -3.22
C GLN A 283 11.91 -2.95 -2.01
N LEU A 284 12.41 -3.98 -1.37
CA LEU A 284 13.24 -3.89 -0.17
C LEU A 284 14.62 -4.46 -0.44
N GLN A 285 15.63 -3.66 -0.21
CA GLN A 285 17.02 -4.09 -0.32
C GLN A 285 17.83 -3.62 0.91
N PRO A 286 19.05 -4.12 1.08
CA PRO A 286 19.86 -3.85 2.26
C PRO A 286 20.11 -2.37 2.55
N ASP A 287 20.22 -1.56 1.51
CA ASP A 287 20.63 -0.15 1.54
C ASP A 287 19.46 0.82 1.45
N TRP A 288 18.38 0.48 0.72
CA TRP A 288 17.18 1.32 0.60
C TRP A 288 15.91 0.52 0.33
N LEU A 289 14.77 1.17 0.45
CA LEU A 289 13.47 0.62 0.05
C LEU A 289 12.69 1.64 -0.79
N TRP A 290 11.81 1.12 -1.64
CA TRP A 290 10.78 1.85 -2.35
C TRP A 290 9.45 1.12 -2.18
N CYS A 291 8.41 1.82 -1.74
CA CYS A 291 7.10 1.23 -1.55
C CYS A 291 6.00 2.08 -2.17
N LEU A 292 4.93 1.42 -2.59
CA LEU A 292 3.75 2.04 -3.19
C LEU A 292 2.51 1.63 -2.41
N MET A 293 1.64 2.60 -2.17
CA MET A 293 0.28 2.44 -1.67
C MET A 293 -0.68 2.75 -2.84
N VAL A 294 -1.25 1.69 -3.40
CA VAL A 294 -2.04 1.71 -4.63
C VAL A 294 -3.52 1.80 -4.30
N THR A 295 -4.20 2.83 -4.81
CA THR A 295 -5.61 3.12 -4.52
C THR A 295 -6.38 3.33 -5.84
N PRO A 296 -7.45 2.56 -6.14
CA PRO A 296 -8.27 2.79 -7.32
C PRO A 296 -8.99 4.15 -7.26
N MET A 297 -9.02 4.86 -8.38
CA MET A 297 -9.82 6.07 -8.60
C MET A 297 -10.94 5.86 -9.62
N GLY A 298 -11.09 4.65 -10.12
CA GLY A 298 -12.00 4.24 -11.18
C GLY A 298 -11.47 2.98 -11.84
N THR A 299 -12.07 2.60 -12.96
CA THR A 299 -11.60 1.44 -13.75
C THR A 299 -10.37 1.77 -14.60
N ASP A 300 -10.05 3.05 -14.79
CA ASP A 300 -9.02 3.54 -15.71
C ASP A 300 -8.03 4.52 -15.10
N GLN A 301 -8.13 4.78 -13.80
CA GLN A 301 -7.20 5.62 -13.06
C GLN A 301 -6.85 5.00 -11.71
N VAL A 302 -5.60 5.13 -11.32
CA VAL A 302 -5.08 4.69 -10.06
C VAL A 302 -4.26 5.80 -9.40
N ARG A 303 -4.49 6.05 -8.11
CA ARG A 303 -3.64 6.89 -7.29
C ARG A 303 -2.55 6.02 -6.67
N ILE A 304 -1.33 6.52 -6.72
CA ILE A 304 -0.15 5.89 -6.16
C ILE A 304 0.47 6.88 -5.18
N ALA A 305 0.45 6.58 -3.89
CA ALA A 305 1.32 7.25 -2.95
C ALA A 305 2.56 6.36 -2.79
N TRP A 306 3.75 6.92 -2.97
CA TRP A 306 4.98 6.14 -2.87
C TRP A 306 6.08 6.86 -2.10
N GLN A 307 6.91 6.06 -1.46
CA GLN A 307 7.96 6.57 -0.58
C GLN A 307 9.27 5.84 -0.84
N VAL A 308 10.37 6.58 -0.62
CA VAL A 308 11.74 6.05 -0.61
C VAL A 308 12.34 6.26 0.77
N ALA A 309 13.01 5.24 1.27
CA ALA A 309 13.77 5.35 2.50
C ALA A 309 15.12 4.62 2.38
N VAL A 310 16.14 5.15 3.04
CA VAL A 310 17.52 4.67 2.96
C VAL A 310 17.97 4.17 4.34
N ALA A 311 18.70 3.06 4.36
CA ALA A 311 19.24 2.50 5.60
C ALA A 311 20.18 3.51 6.28
N PRO A 312 20.08 3.69 7.62
CA PRO A 312 20.93 4.65 8.34
C PRO A 312 22.43 4.40 8.17
N THR A 313 22.82 3.14 8.11
CA THR A 313 24.21 2.71 7.88
C THR A 313 24.73 3.10 6.51
N THR A 314 23.88 3.02 5.49
CA THR A 314 24.19 3.44 4.12
C THR A 314 24.38 4.96 4.05
N LEU A 315 23.49 5.74 4.66
CA LEU A 315 23.64 7.20 4.75
C LEU A 315 24.91 7.61 5.50
N ALA A 316 25.21 6.92 6.61
CA ALA A 316 26.39 7.21 7.43
C ALA A 316 27.71 6.85 6.74
N ALA A 317 27.72 5.87 5.85
CA ALA A 317 28.89 5.43 5.09
C ALA A 317 29.12 6.20 3.79
N ALA A 318 28.13 6.95 3.31
CA ALA A 318 28.22 7.71 2.07
C ALA A 318 29.14 8.93 2.24
N ASP A 319 30.07 9.12 1.28
CA ASP A 319 30.90 10.33 1.21
C ASP A 319 30.06 11.59 0.97
N ASP A 320 28.97 11.45 0.19
CA ASP A 320 27.97 12.48 -0.09
C ASP A 320 26.57 11.86 -0.04
N PRO A 321 25.87 11.92 1.11
CA PRO A 321 24.53 11.39 1.27
C PRO A 321 23.48 12.02 0.35
N ASP A 322 23.62 13.32 0.02
CA ASP A 322 22.68 14.02 -0.87
C ASP A 322 22.83 13.52 -2.31
N ALA A 323 24.05 13.28 -2.77
CA ALA A 323 24.31 12.68 -4.08
C ALA A 323 23.76 11.26 -4.16
N LEU A 324 23.97 10.43 -3.12
CA LEU A 324 23.42 9.06 -3.05
C LEU A 324 21.88 9.07 -3.14
N ILE A 325 21.22 9.95 -2.38
CA ILE A 325 19.75 10.08 -2.42
C ILE A 325 19.28 10.53 -3.82
N ALA A 326 20.01 11.46 -4.45
CA ALA A 326 19.70 11.92 -5.81
C ALA A 326 19.81 10.78 -6.84
N ASP A 327 20.83 9.93 -6.73
CA ASP A 327 21.03 8.76 -7.62
C ASP A 327 19.91 7.72 -7.45
N ILE A 328 19.53 7.40 -6.21
CA ILE A 328 18.39 6.49 -5.92
C ILE A 328 17.10 7.06 -6.52
N ASN A 329 16.83 8.34 -6.30
CA ASN A 329 15.65 9.01 -6.83
C ASN A 329 15.63 9.01 -8.37
N ALA A 330 16.77 9.25 -9.01
CA ALA A 330 16.90 9.24 -10.47
C ALA A 330 16.64 7.84 -11.05
N LEU A 331 17.10 6.78 -10.36
CA LEU A 331 16.82 5.38 -10.73
C LEU A 331 15.32 5.10 -10.69
N ILE A 332 14.63 5.45 -9.58
CA ILE A 332 13.19 5.23 -9.42
C ILE A 332 12.39 6.03 -10.45
N ASP A 333 12.76 7.28 -10.71
CA ASP A 333 12.14 8.08 -11.76
C ASP A 333 12.33 7.46 -13.16
N GLN A 334 13.47 6.81 -13.42
CA GLN A 334 13.70 6.09 -14.67
C GLN A 334 12.81 4.87 -14.77
N VAL A 335 12.71 4.05 -13.71
CA VAL A 335 11.81 2.88 -13.64
C VAL A 335 10.36 3.29 -13.92
N ASN A 336 9.86 4.32 -13.25
CA ASN A 336 8.51 4.84 -13.47
C ASN A 336 8.29 5.31 -14.91
N ARG A 337 9.28 5.97 -15.54
CA ARG A 337 9.21 6.39 -16.96
C ARG A 337 9.14 5.21 -17.93
N GLU A 338 9.79 4.10 -17.60
CA GLU A 338 9.77 2.88 -18.40
C GLU A 338 8.43 2.13 -18.28
N ASP A 339 7.88 2.01 -17.06
CA ASP A 339 6.64 1.27 -16.78
C ASP A 339 5.38 1.99 -17.24
N HIS A 340 5.28 3.30 -16.98
CA HIS A 340 4.07 4.08 -17.22
C HIS A 340 3.46 3.87 -18.62
N PRO A 341 4.20 3.94 -19.75
CA PRO A 341 3.63 3.73 -21.08
C PRO A 341 3.16 2.29 -21.32
N VAL A 342 3.78 1.32 -20.66
CA VAL A 342 3.45 -0.11 -20.79
C VAL A 342 2.11 -0.40 -20.12
N VAL A 343 1.96 -0.07 -18.83
CA VAL A 343 0.71 -0.32 -18.10
C VAL A 343 -0.47 0.50 -18.65
N ALA A 344 -0.23 1.76 -19.06
CA ALA A 344 -1.23 2.57 -19.76
C ALA A 344 -1.58 1.96 -21.15
N GLY A 345 -0.63 1.32 -21.80
CA GLY A 345 -0.85 0.60 -23.06
C GLY A 345 -1.73 -0.63 -22.88
N ILE A 346 -1.49 -1.43 -21.85
CA ILE A 346 -2.30 -2.59 -21.48
C ILE A 346 -3.74 -2.13 -21.20
N ARG A 347 -3.94 -1.11 -20.36
CA ARG A 347 -5.27 -0.58 -20.02
C ARG A 347 -6.07 -0.16 -21.26
N ARG A 348 -5.45 0.49 -22.24
CA ARG A 348 -6.10 0.84 -23.51
C ARG A 348 -6.52 -0.38 -24.34
N SER A 349 -5.94 -1.53 -24.09
CA SER A 349 -6.19 -2.76 -24.85
C SER A 349 -7.27 -3.65 -24.25
N VAL A 350 -7.59 -3.50 -22.94
CA VAL A 350 -8.59 -4.36 -22.26
C VAL A 350 -10.02 -4.15 -22.79
N ASP A 351 -10.33 -3.02 -23.42
CA ASP A 351 -11.65 -2.73 -24.01
C ASP A 351 -11.79 -3.28 -25.45
N ARG A 352 -10.77 -4.01 -25.95
CA ARG A 352 -10.78 -4.55 -27.31
C ARG A 352 -11.46 -5.91 -27.40
N PRO A 353 -11.79 -6.40 -28.61
CA PRO A 353 -12.32 -7.73 -28.76
C PRO A 353 -11.45 -8.79 -28.11
N GLN A 354 -12.10 -9.77 -27.47
CA GLN A 354 -11.42 -10.84 -26.76
C GLN A 354 -10.41 -11.58 -27.63
N PHE A 355 -9.27 -11.90 -27.06
CA PHE A 355 -8.25 -12.79 -27.61
C PHE A 355 -8.03 -13.94 -26.64
N ASP A 356 -7.49 -15.05 -27.15
CA ASP A 356 -7.11 -16.17 -26.31
C ASP A 356 -5.94 -15.75 -25.42
N ARG A 357 -6.18 -15.74 -24.10
CA ARG A 357 -5.17 -15.36 -23.11
C ARG A 357 -4.09 -16.44 -23.02
N ALA A 358 -2.85 -16.06 -23.23
CA ALA A 358 -1.71 -16.95 -23.13
C ALA A 358 -1.44 -17.39 -21.68
N PRO A 359 -0.76 -18.51 -21.45
CA PRO A 359 -0.25 -18.87 -20.11
C PRO A 359 0.69 -17.81 -19.57
N LEU A 360 0.71 -17.65 -18.24
CA LEU A 360 1.72 -16.87 -17.55
C LEU A 360 3.07 -17.58 -17.56
N SER A 361 4.14 -16.81 -17.56
CA SER A 361 5.51 -17.28 -17.36
C SER A 361 5.73 -17.74 -15.91
N TYR A 362 6.74 -18.57 -15.65
CA TYR A 362 7.13 -18.90 -14.28
C TYR A 362 7.56 -17.66 -13.48
N LEU A 363 8.03 -16.60 -14.15
CA LEU A 363 8.42 -15.32 -13.57
C LEU A 363 7.21 -14.43 -13.21
N GLU A 364 5.99 -14.85 -13.55
CA GLU A 364 4.72 -14.18 -13.21
C GLU A 364 3.96 -14.93 -12.09
N ARG A 365 4.67 -15.75 -11.30
CA ARG A 365 4.06 -16.51 -10.20
C ARG A 365 3.31 -15.62 -9.23
N ASN A 366 3.84 -14.46 -8.88
CA ASN A 366 3.22 -13.56 -7.91
C ASN A 366 2.02 -12.81 -8.51
N VAL A 367 1.95 -12.61 -9.83
CA VAL A 367 0.75 -12.15 -10.53
C VAL A 367 -0.38 -13.17 -10.34
N PHE A 368 -0.12 -14.45 -10.56
CA PHE A 368 -1.10 -15.51 -10.30
C PHE A 368 -1.58 -15.53 -8.84
N ASP A 369 -0.69 -15.36 -7.87
CA ASP A 369 -1.07 -15.36 -6.46
C ASP A 369 -1.96 -14.16 -6.10
N PHE A 370 -1.72 -12.98 -6.70
CA PHE A 370 -2.58 -11.82 -6.59
C PHE A 370 -3.95 -12.05 -7.25
N ASP A 371 -4.00 -12.60 -8.46
CA ASP A 371 -5.24 -12.93 -9.16
C ASP A 371 -6.09 -13.94 -8.36
N ARG A 372 -5.43 -14.95 -7.77
CA ARG A 372 -6.08 -15.93 -6.91
C ARG A 372 -6.66 -15.29 -5.64
N TYR A 373 -5.94 -14.35 -5.03
CA TYR A 373 -6.46 -13.57 -3.91
C TYR A 373 -7.74 -12.84 -4.32
N LEU A 374 -7.69 -12.01 -5.39
CA LEU A 374 -8.82 -11.22 -5.87
C LEU A 374 -10.03 -12.09 -6.19
N THR A 375 -9.83 -13.14 -7.00
CA THR A 375 -10.93 -14.02 -7.41
C THR A 375 -11.53 -14.78 -6.23
N THR A 376 -10.74 -15.12 -5.19
CA THR A 376 -11.24 -15.71 -3.95
C THR A 376 -12.09 -14.73 -3.16
N ARG A 377 -11.70 -13.44 -3.09
CA ARG A 377 -12.47 -12.40 -2.40
C ARG A 377 -13.78 -12.09 -3.11
N LEU A 378 -13.78 -12.03 -4.44
CA LEU A 378 -14.94 -11.72 -5.27
C LEU A 378 -15.93 -12.91 -5.43
N SER A 379 -15.55 -14.11 -5.03
CA SER A 379 -16.38 -15.32 -5.09
C SER A 379 -17.17 -15.58 -3.79
N ARG A 380 -17.03 -14.74 -2.78
CA ARG A 380 -17.75 -14.80 -1.50
C ARG A 380 -18.98 -13.95 -1.56
#